data_2d77291972dd2fa9271d6e6169a971d0
#
_entry.id   2d77291972dd2fa9271d6e6169a971d0
#
_cell.length_a   1.000
_cell.length_b   1.000
_cell.length_c   1.000
_cell.angle_alpha   90.00
_cell.angle_beta   90.00
_cell.angle_gamma   90.00
#
_symmetry.space_group_name_H-M   'P 1'
#
loop_
_entity.id
_entity.type
_entity.pdbx_description
1 polymer ?
#
loop_
_entity_poly.entity_id
_entity_poly.type
_entity_poly.pdbx_seq_one_letter_code
_entity_poly.pdbx_strand_id
1 'polypeptide(L)'
;MNWLTATKRKKIIAGVILAVLIGGGLYWYTGAAGAPKRDVLVPITVTRGTVEALVTAQGKLEAKQYVDVGTQVSGQLKAIHVDIGDTVTKGQLLAEIDPRVYQAQVEAGEAHLNSLRAQLNQQKAAAVLAEQNLKRNQNLITANAVSQQALQETESQASVARAQVDSIAAQIQETESNLKASRTNLSYTKIYAPMAGTVTTL
;
A
#
# COMPACT_ATOMS: atom_id res chain seq x y z
N MET A 1 122.59 50.12 -28.48
CA MET A 1 121.59 51.12 -28.91
C MET A 1 120.31 50.48 -29.45
N ASN A 2 119.43 49.87 -28.66
CA ASN A 2 118.14 49.39 -29.14
C ASN A 2 117.11 49.15 -27.96
N TRP A 3 116.96 50.11 -27.07
CA TRP A 3 115.99 49.92 -25.97
C TRP A 3 114.75 50.81 -26.09
N LEU A 4 114.62 51.64 -27.07
CA LEU A 4 113.56 52.60 -27.23
C LEU A 4 112.39 52.10 -28.11
N THR A 5 112.46 50.93 -28.78
CA THR A 5 111.42 50.42 -29.67
C THR A 5 110.50 49.40 -28.97
N ALA A 6 110.90 48.80 -27.83
CA ALA A 6 110.12 47.78 -27.11
C ALA A 6 108.90 48.35 -26.33
N THR A 7 109.06 49.65 -25.88
CA THR A 7 108.07 50.32 -25.07
C THR A 7 106.87 50.81 -25.90
N LYS A 8 107.09 51.23 -27.15
CA LYS A 8 105.96 51.65 -28.03
C LYS A 8 105.06 50.49 -28.51
N ARG A 9 105.65 49.30 -28.80
CA ARG A 9 104.89 48.12 -29.21
C ARG A 9 104.00 47.56 -28.08
N LYS A 10 104.46 47.56 -26.81
CA LYS A 10 103.67 47.14 -25.66
C LYS A 10 102.50 48.09 -25.40
N LYS A 11 102.64 49.39 -25.61
CA LYS A 11 101.52 50.36 -25.48
C LYS A 11 100.52 50.21 -26.60
N ILE A 12 100.91 49.87 -27.83
CA ILE A 12 100.00 49.61 -28.94
C ILE A 12 99.20 48.33 -28.71
N ILE A 13 99.90 47.27 -28.25
CA ILE A 13 99.23 45.99 -27.95
C ILE A 13 98.24 46.17 -26.78
N ALA A 14 98.59 46.90 -25.74
CA ALA A 14 97.70 47.20 -24.63
C ALA A 14 96.48 48.01 -25.09
N GLY A 15 96.65 48.96 -26.01
CA GLY A 15 95.56 49.74 -26.59
C GLY A 15 94.66 48.91 -27.45
N VAL A 16 95.13 47.95 -28.23
CA VAL A 16 94.31 47.03 -29.04
C VAL A 16 93.51 46.08 -28.13
N ILE A 17 94.21 45.58 -27.10
CA ILE A 17 93.46 44.68 -26.14
C ILE A 17 92.33 45.46 -25.41
N LEU A 18 92.62 46.71 -25.02
CA LEU A 18 91.60 47.53 -24.38
C LEU A 18 90.43 47.85 -25.33
N ALA A 19 90.74 48.15 -26.60
CA ALA A 19 89.71 48.39 -27.63
C ALA A 19 88.84 47.16 -27.92
N VAL A 20 89.44 45.94 -27.93
CA VAL A 20 88.70 44.67 -28.10
C VAL A 20 87.88 44.37 -26.87
N LEU A 21 88.33 44.65 -25.68
CA LEU A 21 87.56 44.46 -24.47
C LEU A 21 86.43 45.48 -24.38
N ILE A 22 86.60 46.71 -24.77
CA ILE A 22 85.53 47.71 -24.80
C ILE A 22 84.50 47.39 -25.90
N GLY A 23 85.02 47.04 -27.10
CA GLY A 23 84.14 46.66 -28.22
C GLY A 23 83.35 45.37 -27.97
N GLY A 24 84.04 44.35 -27.39
CA GLY A 24 83.42 43.12 -26.97
C GLY A 24 82.36 43.31 -25.85
N GLY A 25 82.69 44.14 -24.88
CA GLY A 25 81.79 44.50 -23.78
C GLY A 25 80.58 45.27 -24.26
N LEU A 26 80.80 46.21 -25.20
CA LEU A 26 79.67 46.96 -25.79
C LEU A 26 78.76 46.10 -26.69
N TYR A 27 79.42 45.19 -27.44
CA TYR A 27 78.61 44.19 -28.27
C TYR A 27 77.87 43.25 -27.39
N TRP A 28 78.43 42.80 -26.28
CA TRP A 28 77.68 41.93 -25.34
C TRP A 28 76.56 42.67 -24.61
N TYR A 29 76.84 43.96 -24.24
CA TYR A 29 75.82 44.80 -23.60
C TYR A 29 74.64 45.16 -24.55
N THR A 30 74.89 45.43 -25.80
CA THR A 30 73.84 45.76 -26.79
C THR A 30 73.16 44.49 -27.37
N GLY A 31 73.88 43.35 -27.43
CA GLY A 31 73.33 42.09 -27.90
C GLY A 31 72.55 41.32 -26.86
N ALA A 32 72.82 41.60 -25.54
CA ALA A 32 72.07 41.00 -24.43
C ALA A 32 70.86 41.80 -24.02
N ALA A 33 70.64 43.03 -24.53
CA ALA A 33 69.44 43.79 -24.35
C ALA A 33 68.30 43.12 -25.22
N GLY A 34 67.61 42.25 -24.58
CA GLY A 34 66.61 41.30 -25.10
C GLY A 34 65.78 41.80 -26.27
N ALA A 35 65.70 40.99 -27.27
CA ALA A 35 64.63 41.12 -28.26
C ALA A 35 63.28 41.19 -27.52
N PRO A 36 62.41 42.16 -27.81
CA PRO A 36 61.11 42.23 -27.19
C PRO A 36 60.39 40.90 -27.51
N LYS A 37 59.99 40.17 -26.42
CA LYS A 37 59.03 39.04 -26.57
C LYS A 37 57.81 39.59 -27.28
N ARG A 38 57.67 39.32 -28.56
CA ARG A 38 56.41 39.52 -29.26
C ARG A 38 55.45 38.52 -28.66
N ASP A 39 54.51 39.03 -27.85
CA ASP A 39 53.34 38.24 -27.48
C ASP A 39 52.65 37.82 -28.79
N VAL A 40 52.76 36.55 -29.09
CA VAL A 40 52.05 35.95 -30.22
C VAL A 40 50.58 35.97 -29.83
N LEU A 41 49.89 37.01 -30.25
CA LEU A 41 48.43 37.03 -30.14
C LEU A 41 47.88 35.92 -31.04
N VAL A 42 47.46 34.82 -30.43
CA VAL A 42 46.75 33.75 -31.13
C VAL A 42 45.32 34.25 -31.35
N PRO A 43 44.90 34.49 -32.57
CA PRO A 43 43.52 34.89 -32.80
C PRO A 43 42.61 33.71 -32.44
N ILE A 44 41.78 33.87 -31.43
CA ILE A 44 40.71 32.93 -31.06
C ILE A 44 39.48 33.37 -31.82
N THR A 45 39.04 32.52 -32.71
CA THR A 45 37.76 32.74 -33.43
C THR A 45 36.64 32.47 -32.49
N VAL A 46 35.86 33.49 -32.11
CA VAL A 46 34.68 33.35 -31.26
C VAL A 46 33.54 32.84 -32.16
N THR A 47 33.16 31.61 -31.96
CA THR A 47 31.98 30.99 -32.58
C THR A 47 30.81 31.06 -31.63
N ARG A 48 29.64 31.41 -32.15
CA ARG A 48 28.36 31.28 -31.40
C ARG A 48 27.99 29.82 -31.38
N GLY A 49 27.91 29.24 -30.20
CA GLY A 49 27.41 27.91 -29.96
C GLY A 49 26.19 27.93 -29.05
N THR A 50 25.33 26.94 -29.18
CA THR A 50 24.20 26.73 -28.25
C THR A 50 24.77 26.14 -26.96
N VAL A 51 24.51 26.79 -25.84
CA VAL A 51 24.82 26.25 -24.49
C VAL A 51 23.56 25.54 -24.00
N GLU A 52 23.60 24.23 -23.96
CA GLU A 52 22.54 23.44 -23.33
C GLU A 52 22.88 23.29 -21.85
N ALA A 53 22.05 23.88 -20.99
CA ALA A 53 22.08 23.63 -19.56
C ALA A 53 21.21 22.42 -19.26
N LEU A 54 21.80 21.23 -19.17
CA LEU A 54 21.12 20.04 -18.72
C LEU A 54 20.94 20.12 -17.20
N VAL A 55 19.70 20.27 -16.76
CA VAL A 55 19.33 20.14 -15.34
C VAL A 55 18.87 18.69 -15.12
N THR A 56 19.70 17.91 -14.47
CA THR A 56 19.36 16.55 -14.01
C THR A 56 18.69 16.65 -12.65
N ALA A 57 17.44 16.19 -12.57
CA ALA A 57 16.73 16.02 -11.31
C ALA A 57 16.53 14.53 -11.04
N GLN A 58 16.87 14.07 -9.83
CA GLN A 58 16.52 12.74 -9.38
C GLN A 58 15.12 12.80 -8.76
N GLY A 59 14.22 11.96 -9.23
CA GLY A 59 12.87 11.79 -8.68
C GLY A 59 12.60 10.33 -8.39
N LYS A 60 11.76 10.05 -7.38
CA LYS A 60 11.23 8.73 -7.08
C LYS A 60 9.87 8.60 -7.75
N LEU A 61 9.68 7.55 -8.53
CA LEU A 61 8.39 7.23 -9.10
C LEU A 61 7.58 6.45 -8.06
N GLU A 62 6.46 6.99 -7.62
CA GLU A 62 5.55 6.32 -6.70
C GLU A 62 4.18 6.13 -7.36
N ALA A 63 3.50 5.05 -7.00
CA ALA A 63 2.16 4.81 -7.46
C ALA A 63 1.21 5.90 -6.94
N LYS A 64 0.32 6.41 -7.79
CA LYS A 64 -0.67 7.44 -7.43
C LYS A 64 -1.65 6.96 -6.35
N GLN A 65 -1.96 5.67 -6.34
CA GLN A 65 -2.81 5.00 -5.36
C GLN A 65 -2.19 3.65 -5.02
N TYR A 66 -2.15 3.35 -3.75
CA TYR A 66 -1.65 2.10 -3.19
C TYR A 66 -2.66 1.61 -2.16
N VAL A 67 -3.05 0.34 -2.22
CA VAL A 67 -4.00 -0.27 -1.30
C VAL A 67 -3.45 -1.62 -0.86
N ASP A 68 -3.25 -1.77 0.44
CA ASP A 68 -2.93 -3.06 1.05
C ASP A 68 -4.20 -3.92 1.16
N VAL A 69 -4.13 -5.13 0.63
CA VAL A 69 -5.22 -6.11 0.71
C VAL A 69 -4.87 -7.12 1.79
N GLY A 70 -5.45 -6.92 2.98
CA GLY A 70 -5.26 -7.83 4.11
C GLY A 70 -6.36 -8.87 4.25
N THR A 71 -6.08 -9.92 5.04
CA THR A 71 -7.06 -10.94 5.43
C THR A 71 -7.87 -10.46 6.62
N GLN A 72 -9.20 -10.72 6.62
CA GLN A 72 -10.09 -10.41 7.73
C GLN A 72 -10.35 -11.64 8.62
N VAL A 73 -9.92 -12.82 8.18
CA VAL A 73 -10.02 -14.07 8.90
C VAL A 73 -8.68 -14.79 8.94
N SER A 74 -8.44 -15.56 9.99
CA SER A 74 -7.21 -16.35 10.15
C SER A 74 -7.41 -17.75 9.60
N GLY A 75 -6.38 -18.30 8.93
CA GLY A 75 -6.44 -19.66 8.42
C GLY A 75 -5.23 -20.01 7.57
N GLN A 76 -5.16 -21.26 7.14
CA GLN A 76 -4.12 -21.73 6.24
C GLN A 76 -4.42 -21.19 4.83
N LEU A 77 -3.42 -20.62 4.17
CA LEU A 77 -3.53 -20.21 2.77
C LEU A 77 -3.65 -21.49 1.90
N LYS A 78 -4.72 -21.59 1.12
CA LYS A 78 -5.00 -22.71 0.24
C LYS A 78 -4.42 -22.51 -1.14
N ALA A 79 -4.60 -21.31 -1.71
CA ALA A 79 -4.12 -20.97 -3.04
C ALA A 79 -3.93 -19.46 -3.19
N ILE A 80 -2.95 -19.08 -4.01
CA ILE A 80 -2.76 -17.74 -4.53
C ILE A 80 -2.99 -17.83 -6.04
N HIS A 81 -3.75 -16.90 -6.60
CA HIS A 81 -4.18 -16.91 -8.00
C HIS A 81 -3.53 -15.80 -8.83
N VAL A 82 -2.60 -15.06 -8.25
CA VAL A 82 -1.91 -13.94 -8.89
C VAL A 82 -0.44 -13.94 -8.52
N ASP A 83 0.41 -13.41 -9.40
CA ASP A 83 1.83 -13.22 -9.17
C ASP A 83 2.20 -11.73 -9.13
N ILE A 84 3.40 -11.44 -8.60
CA ILE A 84 3.95 -10.08 -8.60
C ILE A 84 4.10 -9.61 -10.06
N GLY A 85 3.55 -8.45 -10.39
CA GLY A 85 3.53 -7.88 -11.73
C GLY A 85 2.24 -8.12 -12.50
N ASP A 86 1.34 -8.98 -12.02
CA ASP A 86 0.06 -9.23 -12.68
C ASP A 86 -0.87 -8.03 -12.61
N THR A 87 -1.60 -7.82 -13.71
CA THR A 87 -2.67 -6.83 -13.77
C THR A 87 -3.99 -7.47 -13.36
N VAL A 88 -4.62 -6.92 -12.33
CA VAL A 88 -5.87 -7.41 -11.77
C VAL A 88 -7.02 -6.42 -11.99
N THR A 89 -8.22 -6.95 -12.16
CA THR A 89 -9.45 -6.17 -12.24
C THR A 89 -10.15 -6.10 -10.89
N LYS A 90 -10.98 -5.07 -10.68
CA LYS A 90 -11.79 -4.97 -9.46
C LYS A 90 -12.69 -6.20 -9.30
N GLY A 91 -12.66 -6.83 -8.12
CA GLY A 91 -13.43 -8.03 -7.80
C GLY A 91 -12.79 -9.33 -8.30
N GLN A 92 -11.57 -9.31 -8.84
CA GLN A 92 -10.84 -10.51 -9.19
C GLN A 92 -10.35 -11.24 -7.92
N LEU A 93 -10.46 -12.57 -7.90
CA LEU A 93 -9.97 -13.40 -6.80
C LEU A 93 -8.44 -13.40 -6.80
N LEU A 94 -7.86 -13.00 -5.68
CA LEU A 94 -6.41 -12.91 -5.48
C LEU A 94 -5.86 -14.14 -4.76
N ALA A 95 -6.52 -14.51 -3.65
CA ALA A 95 -6.10 -15.64 -2.82
C ALA A 95 -7.31 -16.29 -2.14
N GLU A 96 -7.13 -17.55 -1.72
CA GLU A 96 -8.12 -18.34 -0.99
C GLU A 96 -7.51 -18.92 0.28
N ILE A 97 -8.16 -18.67 1.43
CA ILE A 97 -7.88 -19.31 2.71
C ILE A 97 -8.70 -20.59 2.79
N ASP A 98 -8.22 -21.64 3.47
CA ASP A 98 -8.96 -22.89 3.64
C ASP A 98 -10.34 -22.63 4.30
N PRO A 99 -11.46 -22.84 3.56
CA PRO A 99 -12.79 -22.47 4.03
C PRO A 99 -13.44 -23.55 4.91
N ARG A 100 -12.83 -24.75 5.05
CA ARG A 100 -13.50 -25.94 5.64
C ARG A 100 -14.05 -25.69 7.04
N VAL A 101 -13.29 -24.99 7.88
CA VAL A 101 -13.71 -24.68 9.25
C VAL A 101 -14.92 -23.70 9.24
N TYR A 102 -14.88 -22.70 8.40
CA TYR A 102 -15.94 -21.70 8.26
C TYR A 102 -17.19 -22.29 7.60
N GLN A 103 -17.04 -23.21 6.64
CA GLN A 103 -18.15 -23.97 6.05
C GLN A 103 -18.84 -24.82 7.09
N ALA A 104 -18.08 -25.60 7.86
CA ALA A 104 -18.65 -26.43 8.94
C ALA A 104 -19.40 -25.58 9.98
N GLN A 105 -18.92 -24.36 10.28
CA GLN A 105 -19.58 -23.46 11.20
C GLN A 105 -20.91 -22.91 10.63
N VAL A 106 -20.96 -22.62 9.34
CA VAL A 106 -22.20 -22.22 8.64
C VAL A 106 -23.18 -23.38 8.65
N GLU A 107 -22.76 -24.59 8.29
CA GLU A 107 -23.61 -25.81 8.27
C GLU A 107 -24.19 -26.12 9.65
N ALA A 108 -23.36 -26.01 10.72
CA ALA A 108 -23.83 -26.17 12.09
C ALA A 108 -24.89 -25.12 12.47
N GLY A 109 -24.65 -23.85 12.08
CA GLY A 109 -25.63 -22.76 12.29
C GLY A 109 -26.94 -23.00 11.55
N GLU A 110 -26.90 -23.49 10.31
CA GLU A 110 -28.08 -23.82 9.52
C GLU A 110 -28.86 -25.00 10.13
N ALA A 111 -28.14 -26.01 10.59
CA ALA A 111 -28.81 -27.16 11.28
C ALA A 111 -29.48 -26.70 12.58
N HIS A 112 -28.84 -25.82 13.35
CA HIS A 112 -29.41 -25.26 14.57
C HIS A 112 -30.66 -24.41 14.26
N LEU A 113 -30.62 -23.56 13.24
CA LEU A 113 -31.76 -22.76 12.79
C LEU A 113 -32.95 -23.64 12.38
N ASN A 114 -32.70 -24.73 11.67
CA ASN A 114 -33.74 -25.69 11.27
C ASN A 114 -34.37 -26.39 12.49
N SER A 115 -33.57 -26.74 13.51
CA SER A 115 -34.07 -27.26 14.79
C SER A 115 -35.00 -26.28 15.51
N LEU A 116 -34.62 -25.00 15.60
CA LEU A 116 -35.44 -23.96 16.21
C LEU A 116 -36.75 -23.73 15.43
N ARG A 117 -36.71 -23.79 14.11
CA ARG A 117 -37.92 -23.70 13.27
C ARG A 117 -38.88 -24.86 13.50
N ALA A 118 -38.37 -26.07 13.69
CA ALA A 118 -39.19 -27.22 14.06
C ALA A 118 -39.80 -27.04 15.45
N GLN A 119 -39.04 -26.53 16.43
CA GLN A 119 -39.56 -26.19 17.76
C GLN A 119 -40.62 -25.08 17.70
N LEU A 120 -40.41 -24.04 16.87
CA LEU A 120 -41.40 -22.98 16.67
C LEU A 120 -42.74 -23.58 16.16
N ASN A 121 -42.66 -24.49 15.20
CA ASN A 121 -43.90 -25.15 14.68
C ASN A 121 -44.59 -25.97 15.76
N GLN A 122 -43.85 -26.68 16.62
CA GLN A 122 -44.39 -27.38 17.77
C GLN A 122 -45.11 -26.44 18.74
N GLN A 123 -44.43 -25.31 19.12
CA GLN A 123 -45.04 -24.33 20.04
C GLN A 123 -46.24 -23.61 19.43
N LYS A 124 -46.21 -23.32 18.13
CA LYS A 124 -47.37 -22.76 17.43
C LYS A 124 -48.57 -23.72 17.48
N ALA A 125 -48.36 -25.02 17.29
CA ALA A 125 -49.45 -26.01 17.41
C ALA A 125 -50.01 -26.06 18.83
N ALA A 126 -49.14 -26.00 19.87
CA ALA A 126 -49.57 -25.91 21.28
C ALA A 126 -50.35 -24.61 21.58
N ALA A 127 -49.91 -23.48 21.04
CA ALA A 127 -50.58 -22.19 21.20
C ALA A 127 -51.97 -22.21 20.53
N VAL A 128 -52.08 -22.76 19.34
CA VAL A 128 -53.39 -22.92 18.64
C VAL A 128 -54.37 -23.78 19.49
N LEU A 129 -53.86 -24.87 20.08
CA LEU A 129 -54.72 -25.71 20.96
C LEU A 129 -55.18 -24.94 22.20
N ALA A 130 -54.24 -24.20 22.85
CA ALA A 130 -54.59 -23.37 24.03
C ALA A 130 -55.61 -22.27 23.69
N GLU A 131 -55.48 -21.63 22.54
CA GLU A 131 -56.43 -20.63 22.04
C GLU A 131 -57.80 -21.23 21.71
N GLN A 132 -57.85 -22.40 21.14
CA GLN A 132 -59.10 -23.10 20.89
C GLN A 132 -59.82 -23.46 22.19
N ASN A 133 -59.06 -23.90 23.22
CA ASN A 133 -59.59 -24.18 24.54
C ASN A 133 -60.13 -22.91 25.22
N LEU A 134 -59.36 -21.81 25.16
CA LEU A 134 -59.79 -20.50 25.67
C LEU A 134 -61.12 -20.06 24.98
N LYS A 135 -61.16 -20.08 23.64
CA LYS A 135 -62.34 -19.71 22.87
C LYS A 135 -63.55 -20.58 23.22
N ARG A 136 -63.37 -21.90 23.44
CA ARG A 136 -64.38 -22.80 23.89
C ARG A 136 -64.90 -22.39 25.27
N ASN A 137 -64.06 -22.13 26.26
CA ASN A 137 -64.46 -21.72 27.60
C ASN A 137 -65.11 -20.34 27.62
N GLN A 138 -64.68 -19.40 26.76
CA GLN A 138 -65.36 -18.11 26.57
C GLN A 138 -66.80 -18.29 26.06
N ASN A 139 -67.05 -19.23 25.19
CA ASN A 139 -68.40 -19.53 24.74
C ASN A 139 -69.25 -20.23 25.83
N LEU A 140 -68.65 -21.12 26.61
CA LEU A 140 -69.30 -21.86 27.68
C LEU A 140 -69.68 -21.02 28.90
N ILE A 141 -68.89 -20.00 29.23
CA ILE A 141 -69.15 -19.09 30.38
C ILE A 141 -70.43 -18.28 30.12
N THR A 142 -70.66 -17.88 28.86
CA THR A 142 -71.91 -17.17 28.50
C THR A 142 -73.19 -18.03 28.71
N ALA A 143 -73.02 -19.37 28.69
CA ALA A 143 -74.07 -20.32 28.97
C ALA A 143 -74.08 -20.79 30.45
N ASN A 144 -73.26 -20.17 31.35
CA ASN A 144 -73.03 -20.57 32.75
C ASN A 144 -72.61 -22.06 32.90
N ALA A 145 -71.92 -22.63 31.87
CA ALA A 145 -71.53 -24.04 31.85
C ALA A 145 -70.13 -24.27 32.40
N VAL A 146 -69.35 -23.20 32.68
CA VAL A 146 -67.99 -23.25 33.29
C VAL A 146 -67.84 -22.17 34.37
N SER A 147 -66.88 -22.37 35.32
CA SER A 147 -66.58 -21.40 36.36
C SER A 147 -65.63 -20.28 35.82
N GLN A 148 -65.70 -19.13 36.50
CA GLN A 148 -64.80 -18.01 36.17
C GLN A 148 -63.31 -18.38 36.37
N GLN A 149 -63.04 -19.24 37.38
CA GLN A 149 -61.70 -19.76 37.63
C GLN A 149 -61.20 -20.59 36.43
N ALA A 150 -62.03 -21.46 35.84
CA ALA A 150 -61.66 -22.26 34.70
C ALA A 150 -61.35 -21.39 33.43
N LEU A 151 -62.12 -20.28 33.29
CA LEU A 151 -61.84 -19.31 32.21
C LEU A 151 -60.46 -18.63 32.43
N GLN A 152 -60.17 -18.13 33.63
CA GLN A 152 -58.91 -17.50 33.97
C GLN A 152 -57.70 -18.43 33.78
N GLU A 153 -57.88 -19.72 34.13
CA GLU A 153 -56.82 -20.73 33.92
C GLU A 153 -56.53 -20.94 32.45
N THR A 154 -57.53 -21.08 31.58
CA THR A 154 -57.34 -21.24 30.13
C THR A 154 -56.78 -19.96 29.46
N GLU A 155 -57.14 -18.78 29.98
CA GLU A 155 -56.60 -17.50 29.53
C GLU A 155 -55.09 -17.40 29.86
N SER A 156 -54.70 -17.78 31.10
CA SER A 156 -53.30 -17.85 31.50
C SER A 156 -52.53 -18.86 30.64
N GLN A 157 -53.09 -20.05 30.40
CA GLN A 157 -52.45 -21.07 29.54
C GLN A 157 -52.26 -20.57 28.11
N ALA A 158 -53.25 -19.90 27.52
CA ALA A 158 -53.10 -19.32 26.17
C ALA A 158 -52.05 -18.20 26.12
N SER A 159 -52.00 -17.37 27.17
CA SER A 159 -50.96 -16.31 27.29
C SER A 159 -49.55 -16.89 27.40
N VAL A 160 -49.36 -17.93 28.24
CA VAL A 160 -48.08 -18.63 28.37
C VAL A 160 -47.68 -19.29 27.02
N ALA A 161 -48.60 -19.94 26.33
CA ALA A 161 -48.30 -20.58 25.06
C ALA A 161 -47.90 -19.57 23.97
N ARG A 162 -48.53 -18.37 23.92
CA ARG A 162 -48.11 -17.27 23.04
C ARG A 162 -46.71 -16.77 23.39
N ALA A 163 -46.42 -16.50 24.66
CA ALA A 163 -45.14 -16.06 25.12
C ALA A 163 -44.01 -17.05 24.75
N GLN A 164 -44.32 -18.36 24.77
CA GLN A 164 -43.38 -19.39 24.35
C GLN A 164 -43.09 -19.34 22.85
N VAL A 165 -44.08 -19.09 22.01
CA VAL A 165 -43.88 -18.86 20.57
C VAL A 165 -43.01 -17.66 20.33
N ASP A 166 -43.26 -16.55 21.01
CA ASP A 166 -42.49 -15.32 20.86
C ASP A 166 -41.02 -15.52 21.33
N SER A 167 -40.81 -16.28 22.41
CA SER A 167 -39.47 -16.63 22.88
C SER A 167 -38.66 -17.41 21.84
N ILE A 168 -39.26 -18.44 21.22
CA ILE A 168 -38.58 -19.21 20.17
C ILE A 168 -38.37 -18.35 18.91
N ALA A 169 -39.31 -17.47 18.56
CA ALA A 169 -39.15 -16.55 17.45
C ALA A 169 -37.95 -15.60 17.67
N ALA A 170 -37.77 -15.11 18.89
CA ALA A 170 -36.61 -14.30 19.25
C ALA A 170 -35.27 -15.08 19.15
N GLN A 171 -35.26 -16.35 19.58
CA GLN A 171 -34.11 -17.23 19.45
C GLN A 171 -33.73 -17.50 17.98
N ILE A 172 -34.76 -17.64 17.11
CA ILE A 172 -34.56 -17.77 15.65
C ILE A 172 -33.86 -16.51 15.11
N GLN A 173 -34.35 -15.33 15.47
CA GLN A 173 -33.74 -14.06 15.02
C GLN A 173 -32.27 -13.89 15.49
N GLU A 174 -31.99 -14.27 16.73
CA GLU A 174 -30.62 -14.32 17.24
C GLU A 174 -29.74 -15.27 16.42
N THR A 175 -30.23 -16.51 16.20
CA THR A 175 -29.51 -17.53 15.43
C THR A 175 -29.30 -17.12 13.98
N GLU A 176 -30.29 -16.47 13.34
CA GLU A 176 -30.14 -15.91 11.99
C GLU A 176 -29.07 -14.83 11.92
N SER A 177 -28.96 -13.98 12.96
CA SER A 177 -27.93 -12.96 13.07
C SER A 177 -26.54 -13.58 13.22
N ASN A 178 -26.40 -14.60 14.06
CA ASN A 178 -25.16 -15.35 14.23
C ASN A 178 -24.76 -16.12 12.96
N LEU A 179 -25.72 -16.70 12.26
CA LEU A 179 -25.49 -17.39 10.98
C LEU A 179 -25.03 -16.40 9.90
N LYS A 180 -25.60 -15.20 9.87
CA LYS A 180 -25.15 -14.13 8.97
C LYS A 180 -23.70 -13.76 9.24
N ALA A 181 -23.28 -13.63 10.51
CA ALA A 181 -21.87 -13.38 10.87
C ALA A 181 -20.96 -14.53 10.40
N SER A 182 -21.37 -15.79 10.61
CA SER A 182 -20.61 -16.96 10.16
C SER A 182 -20.46 -16.99 8.62
N ARG A 183 -21.51 -16.67 7.87
CA ARG A 183 -21.47 -16.56 6.40
C ARG A 183 -20.58 -15.44 5.94
N THR A 184 -20.55 -14.31 6.65
CA THR A 184 -19.64 -13.20 6.36
C THR A 184 -18.17 -13.64 6.57
N ASN A 185 -17.88 -14.33 7.66
CA ASN A 185 -16.53 -14.88 7.90
C ASN A 185 -16.14 -15.89 6.82
N LEU A 186 -17.05 -16.73 6.37
CA LEU A 186 -16.83 -17.63 5.22
C LEU A 186 -16.54 -16.83 3.94
N SER A 187 -17.22 -15.72 3.69
CA SER A 187 -16.96 -14.90 2.52
C SER A 187 -15.57 -14.27 2.54
N TYR A 188 -15.03 -13.96 3.72
CA TYR A 188 -13.68 -13.40 3.91
C TYR A 188 -12.56 -14.42 3.69
N THR A 189 -12.86 -15.72 3.55
CA THR A 189 -11.85 -16.70 3.13
C THR A 189 -11.43 -16.52 1.68
N LYS A 190 -12.20 -15.80 0.87
CA LYS A 190 -11.87 -15.43 -0.50
C LYS A 190 -11.48 -13.97 -0.55
N ILE A 191 -10.26 -13.71 -0.95
CA ILE A 191 -9.67 -12.36 -0.98
C ILE A 191 -9.79 -11.82 -2.39
N TYR A 192 -10.46 -10.69 -2.54
CA TYR A 192 -10.71 -10.06 -3.84
C TYR A 192 -10.02 -8.70 -3.94
N ALA A 193 -9.65 -8.32 -5.16
CA ALA A 193 -9.10 -7.00 -5.46
C ALA A 193 -10.16 -5.90 -5.26
N PRO A 194 -9.92 -4.87 -4.42
CA PRO A 194 -10.86 -3.77 -4.19
C PRO A 194 -10.92 -2.80 -5.37
N MET A 195 -9.86 -2.75 -6.17
CA MET A 195 -9.71 -1.88 -7.34
C MET A 195 -8.90 -2.59 -8.42
N ALA A 196 -8.94 -2.06 -9.65
CA ALA A 196 -8.06 -2.51 -10.72
C ALA A 196 -6.66 -1.91 -10.52
N GLY A 197 -5.62 -2.69 -10.81
CA GLY A 197 -4.23 -2.27 -10.64
C GLY A 197 -3.24 -3.38 -10.96
N THR A 198 -1.98 -3.16 -10.59
CA THR A 198 -0.91 -4.15 -10.72
C THR A 198 -0.43 -4.58 -9.34
N VAL A 199 -0.22 -5.89 -9.16
CA VAL A 199 0.30 -6.46 -7.91
C VAL A 199 1.78 -6.11 -7.78
N THR A 200 2.14 -5.42 -6.70
CA THR A 200 3.53 -4.99 -6.45
C THR A 200 4.25 -5.88 -5.44
N THR A 201 3.51 -6.43 -4.49
CA THR A 201 4.00 -7.33 -3.43
C THR A 201 2.92 -8.35 -3.07
N LEU A 202 3.34 -9.53 -2.61
CA LEU A 202 2.50 -10.61 -2.11
C LEU A 202 2.85 -10.92 -0.66
#